data_51b26c3d47384db8db1dc4513b789ef2
#
_entry.id   51b26c3d47384db8db1dc4513b789ef2
#
_cell.length_a   1.000
_cell.length_b   1.000
_cell.length_c   1.000
_cell.angle_alpha   90.00
_cell.angle_beta   90.00
_cell.angle_gamma   90.00
#
_symmetry.space_group_name_H-M   'P 1'
#
loop_
_entity.id
_entity.type
_entity.pdbx_description
1 polymer ?
#
loop_
_entity_poly.entity_id
_entity_poly.type
_entity_poly.pdbx_seq_one_letter_code
_entity_poly.pdbx_strand_id
1 'polypeptide(L)'
;EGIGVILDWVPAHFPRDAWGMAQFDGSCLYEHKDPRQGAHPHWGTLIYNYGRPGVSNFLIANAMFWADRYHADGIRFDAVASMLYLDYGKNPGEWIANMYGGHENLEAVEFLKHLNSVFRGRKDGAILIAEESTAWPKVTGDVKNGGLGFDYKWNMGWMNDFLGYMEQDPYFRCHHYNELTFSMIYAYSENFVLVFSHDEVVHGKGSLVNKMPGQTFEDKFANLRAAYGFMMGHPGKKLLFMGQDFAQMDEWNENASIEWELLQYPIHSQMKEYVKELNHLYTSHPALYQKDYQTEGFEWINCMDAADNIIAFLRRGADETLLFVCNFAPQLHEKLMVGVPFKGKYKEIFNSDAEKFGGSGKVNPRMKSSKAEECDGKENSITIQLAPLGISVFSCTPMEPEKKEKPAKTKKTTHSTKNVKEKAEKPAE
;
A
#
# COMPACT_ATOMS: atom_id res chain seq x y z
N GLU A 1 -0.25 5.52 -24.22
CA GLU A 1 -0.82 4.27 -23.69
C GLU A 1 -1.43 4.44 -22.29
N GLY A 2 -1.32 5.64 -21.68
CA GLY A 2 -1.90 5.94 -20.37
C GLY A 2 -1.11 5.38 -19.17
N ILE A 3 0.17 5.06 -19.36
CA ILE A 3 1.09 4.64 -18.30
C ILE A 3 2.01 5.81 -17.99
N GLY A 4 2.02 6.27 -16.73
CA GLY A 4 2.94 7.29 -16.23
C GLY A 4 4.36 6.74 -16.08
N VAL A 5 5.35 7.61 -16.32
CA VAL A 5 6.77 7.30 -16.15
C VAL A 5 7.33 8.11 -15.00
N ILE A 6 7.86 7.40 -13.99
CA ILE A 6 8.51 8.01 -12.82
C ILE A 6 10.01 7.72 -12.94
N LEU A 7 10.82 8.76 -12.90
CA LEU A 7 12.27 8.61 -12.93
C LEU A 7 12.82 8.48 -11.52
N ASP A 8 13.76 7.55 -11.37
CA ASP A 8 14.55 7.44 -10.15
C ASP A 8 15.70 8.45 -10.19
N TRP A 9 15.77 9.33 -9.20
CA TRP A 9 16.68 10.46 -9.17
C TRP A 9 17.47 10.49 -7.86
N VAL A 10 18.76 10.68 -7.94
CA VAL A 10 19.69 10.62 -6.81
C VAL A 10 20.21 12.01 -6.45
N PRO A 11 19.46 12.84 -5.70
CA PRO A 11 19.92 14.15 -5.23
C PRO A 11 20.72 14.06 -3.92
N ALA A 12 20.76 12.89 -3.28
CA ALA A 12 21.37 12.72 -1.96
C ALA A 12 22.89 12.68 -2.04
N HIS A 13 23.44 12.05 -3.07
CA HIS A 13 24.88 11.83 -3.18
C HIS A 13 25.32 11.62 -4.64
N PHE A 14 26.64 11.61 -4.87
CA PHE A 14 27.22 11.35 -6.18
C PHE A 14 28.57 10.62 -6.07
N PRO A 15 28.98 9.88 -7.11
CA PRO A 15 30.21 9.08 -7.08
C PRO A 15 31.48 9.94 -7.10
N ARG A 16 32.62 9.32 -6.72
CA ARG A 16 33.96 9.96 -6.71
C ARG A 16 34.77 9.68 -7.97
N ASP A 17 34.15 9.33 -9.07
CA ASP A 17 34.81 9.02 -10.32
C ASP A 17 35.66 10.21 -10.80
N ALA A 18 36.87 9.95 -11.25
CA ALA A 18 37.82 10.99 -11.67
C ALA A 18 37.34 11.81 -12.89
N TRP A 19 36.41 11.28 -13.65
CA TRP A 19 35.75 11.92 -14.80
C TRP A 19 34.33 12.45 -14.47
N GLY A 20 33.92 12.36 -13.22
CA GLY A 20 32.62 12.79 -12.72
C GLY A 20 32.65 14.21 -12.13
N MET A 21 31.72 14.47 -11.20
CA MET A 21 31.52 15.79 -10.58
C MET A 21 32.43 16.06 -9.39
N ALA A 22 33.08 15.03 -8.82
CA ALA A 22 33.97 15.18 -7.67
C ALA A 22 35.15 16.09 -8.03
N GLN A 23 35.37 17.16 -7.28
CA GLN A 23 36.41 18.16 -7.54
C GLN A 23 36.43 18.64 -9.00
N PHE A 24 35.26 18.88 -9.57
CA PHE A 24 35.06 19.12 -11.01
C PHE A 24 35.98 20.22 -11.62
N ASP A 25 36.22 21.28 -10.90
CA ASP A 25 37.09 22.38 -11.30
C ASP A 25 38.42 22.40 -10.52
N GLY A 26 38.79 21.29 -9.88
CA GLY A 26 39.92 21.19 -8.98
C GLY A 26 39.65 21.69 -7.55
N SER A 27 38.40 22.07 -7.27
CA SER A 27 37.91 22.43 -5.92
C SER A 27 36.65 21.63 -5.58
N CYS A 28 36.20 21.73 -4.33
CA CYS A 28 34.91 21.15 -3.90
C CYS A 28 33.75 22.03 -4.43
N LEU A 29 33.39 21.87 -5.71
CA LEU A 29 32.36 22.68 -6.36
C LEU A 29 30.95 22.28 -5.91
N TYR A 30 30.65 20.99 -5.90
CA TYR A 30 29.34 20.44 -5.59
C TYR A 30 29.23 19.98 -4.13
N GLU A 31 30.32 19.49 -3.54
CA GLU A 31 30.40 18.95 -2.19
C GLU A 31 30.91 19.97 -1.16
N HIS A 32 30.74 19.65 0.13
CA HIS A 32 31.46 20.36 1.19
C HIS A 32 32.93 19.97 1.25
N LYS A 33 33.82 20.93 1.55
CA LYS A 33 35.25 20.69 1.69
C LYS A 33 35.57 19.77 2.90
N ASP A 34 34.83 19.92 4.01
CA ASP A 34 34.99 19.06 5.18
C ASP A 34 34.29 17.71 4.90
N PRO A 35 35.01 16.58 4.93
CA PRO A 35 34.44 15.27 4.63
C PRO A 35 33.37 14.83 5.63
N ARG A 36 33.34 15.38 6.85
CA ARG A 36 32.27 15.11 7.82
C ARG A 36 30.91 15.65 7.37
N GLN A 37 30.89 16.64 6.49
CA GLN A 37 29.67 17.15 5.84
C GLN A 37 29.56 16.72 4.39
N GLY A 38 30.68 16.53 3.69
CA GLY A 38 30.74 16.31 2.25
C GLY A 38 30.87 14.85 1.81
N ALA A 39 30.86 13.85 2.71
CA ALA A 39 31.05 12.47 2.35
C ALA A 39 30.15 11.50 3.13
N HIS A 40 29.74 10.40 2.45
CA HIS A 40 29.20 9.19 3.04
C HIS A 40 30.30 8.13 3.11
N PRO A 41 30.93 7.92 4.29
CA PRO A 41 32.06 6.98 4.39
C PRO A 41 31.71 5.55 4.01
N HIS A 42 30.53 5.06 4.38
CA HIS A 42 30.09 3.68 4.14
C HIS A 42 29.71 3.42 2.67
N TRP A 43 29.24 4.46 1.96
CA TRP A 43 28.86 4.34 0.55
C TRP A 43 30.00 4.71 -0.40
N GLY A 44 31.06 5.34 0.11
CA GLY A 44 32.16 5.82 -0.71
C GLY A 44 31.80 6.99 -1.62
N THR A 45 30.67 7.68 -1.37
CA THR A 45 30.14 8.75 -2.21
C THR A 45 30.32 10.13 -1.56
N LEU A 46 30.03 11.19 -2.30
CA LEU A 46 30.04 12.59 -1.82
C LEU A 46 28.63 13.10 -1.67
N ILE A 47 28.45 14.07 -0.74
CA ILE A 47 27.17 14.71 -0.41
C ILE A 47 27.16 16.09 -1.06
N TYR A 48 26.07 16.45 -1.72
CA TYR A 48 25.85 17.79 -2.26
C TYR A 48 25.78 18.85 -1.16
N ASN A 49 26.39 20.00 -1.42
CA ASN A 49 26.28 21.17 -0.54
C ASN A 49 25.01 21.95 -0.85
N TYR A 50 23.89 21.55 -0.23
CA TYR A 50 22.56 22.13 -0.47
C TYR A 50 22.47 23.61 -0.07
N GLY A 51 23.33 24.10 0.85
CA GLY A 51 23.42 25.49 1.26
C GLY A 51 24.08 26.40 0.23
N ARG A 52 24.74 25.85 -0.79
CA ARG A 52 25.35 26.64 -1.88
C ARG A 52 24.32 26.91 -2.97
N PRO A 53 23.93 28.19 -3.25
CA PRO A 53 22.87 28.51 -4.21
C PRO A 53 23.10 27.91 -5.61
N GLY A 54 24.35 27.86 -6.09
CA GLY A 54 24.68 27.25 -7.39
C GLY A 54 24.38 25.75 -7.44
N VAL A 55 24.65 25.02 -6.36
CA VAL A 55 24.36 23.58 -6.24
C VAL A 55 22.85 23.33 -6.13
N SER A 56 22.15 24.09 -5.30
CA SER A 56 20.68 23.99 -5.21
C SER A 56 20.01 24.28 -6.56
N ASN A 57 20.44 25.34 -7.25
CA ASN A 57 19.92 25.66 -8.59
C ASN A 57 20.23 24.57 -9.62
N PHE A 58 21.43 23.99 -9.58
CA PHE A 58 21.78 22.86 -10.45
C PHE A 58 20.85 21.69 -10.24
N LEU A 59 20.59 21.27 -9.00
CA LEU A 59 19.72 20.14 -8.68
C LEU A 59 18.24 20.44 -9.05
N ILE A 60 17.76 21.66 -8.74
CA ILE A 60 16.39 22.07 -9.14
C ILE A 60 16.24 22.05 -10.67
N ALA A 61 17.22 22.67 -11.39
CA ALA A 61 17.18 22.69 -12.85
C ALA A 61 17.24 21.29 -13.43
N ASN A 62 18.00 20.36 -12.82
CA ASN A 62 18.07 18.98 -13.25
C ASN A 62 16.73 18.25 -13.07
N ALA A 63 16.07 18.38 -11.92
CA ALA A 63 14.73 17.81 -11.72
C ALA A 63 13.71 18.36 -12.71
N MET A 64 13.71 19.67 -12.92
CA MET A 64 12.85 20.34 -13.92
C MET A 64 13.14 19.89 -15.34
N PHE A 65 14.41 19.67 -15.69
CA PHE A 65 14.83 19.19 -17.01
C PHE A 65 14.19 17.85 -17.39
N TRP A 66 14.15 16.89 -16.46
CA TRP A 66 13.53 15.60 -16.71
C TRP A 66 12.03 15.72 -16.95
N ALA A 67 11.35 16.57 -16.19
CA ALA A 67 9.93 16.78 -16.35
C ALA A 67 9.61 17.63 -17.61
N ASP A 68 10.39 18.67 -17.92
CA ASP A 68 10.11 19.59 -19.04
C ASP A 68 10.55 19.04 -20.39
N ARG A 69 11.67 18.31 -20.44
CA ARG A 69 12.26 17.85 -21.71
C ARG A 69 11.93 16.40 -22.03
N TYR A 70 11.78 15.56 -21.02
CA TYR A 70 11.49 14.14 -21.18
C TYR A 70 10.05 13.79 -20.79
N HIS A 71 9.29 14.77 -20.30
CA HIS A 71 7.88 14.61 -19.93
C HIS A 71 7.68 13.50 -18.89
N ALA A 72 8.61 13.39 -17.92
CA ALA A 72 8.45 12.47 -16.81
C ALA A 72 7.20 12.85 -15.99
N ASP A 73 6.36 11.87 -15.69
CA ASP A 73 5.12 12.04 -14.91
C ASP A 73 5.39 12.08 -13.40
N GLY A 74 6.63 11.83 -13.00
CA GLY A 74 7.05 11.93 -11.60
C GLY A 74 8.54 11.68 -11.42
N ILE A 75 9.00 11.97 -10.21
CA ILE A 75 10.39 11.76 -9.79
C ILE A 75 10.37 11.09 -8.41
N ARG A 76 11.07 9.98 -8.28
CA ARG A 76 11.37 9.36 -6.98
C ARG A 76 12.76 9.81 -6.54
N PHE A 77 12.86 10.32 -5.32
CA PHE A 77 14.09 10.78 -4.69
C PHE A 77 14.70 9.65 -3.88
N ASP A 78 15.89 9.26 -4.28
CA ASP A 78 16.70 8.27 -3.58
C ASP A 78 17.24 8.81 -2.26
N ALA A 79 17.25 7.95 -1.22
CA ALA A 79 17.94 8.14 0.04
C ALA A 79 17.66 9.50 0.75
N VAL A 80 16.42 9.97 0.74
CA VAL A 80 16.04 11.26 1.36
C VAL A 80 16.42 11.32 2.84
N ALA A 81 16.35 10.20 3.57
CA ALA A 81 16.79 10.14 4.96
C ALA A 81 18.25 10.60 5.14
N SER A 82 19.13 10.25 4.22
CA SER A 82 20.54 10.65 4.25
C SER A 82 20.75 12.14 3.98
N MET A 83 19.78 12.80 3.33
CA MET A 83 19.78 14.25 3.14
C MET A 83 19.35 14.99 4.40
N LEU A 84 18.36 14.44 5.12
CA LEU A 84 17.72 15.09 6.27
C LEU A 84 18.59 15.08 7.54
N TYR A 85 19.48 14.10 7.68
CA TYR A 85 20.27 13.91 8.90
C TYR A 85 21.77 13.96 8.61
N LEU A 86 22.46 14.87 9.33
CA LEU A 86 23.92 15.09 9.22
C LEU A 86 24.74 13.90 9.72
N ASP A 87 24.18 13.11 10.62
CA ASP A 87 24.77 11.92 11.24
C ASP A 87 24.35 10.61 10.57
N TYR A 88 23.57 10.65 9.48
CA TYR A 88 23.08 9.44 8.80
C TYR A 88 24.22 8.52 8.36
N GLY A 89 24.24 7.29 8.91
CA GLY A 89 25.27 6.28 8.60
C GLY A 89 26.68 6.68 9.06
N LYS A 90 26.83 7.59 10.03
CA LYS A 90 28.14 8.07 10.52
C LYS A 90 28.31 7.75 12.00
N ASN A 91 29.56 7.50 12.39
CA ASN A 91 29.93 7.31 13.79
C ASN A 91 30.08 8.67 14.55
N PRO A 92 30.08 8.64 15.87
CA PRO A 92 30.42 9.84 16.65
C PRO A 92 31.79 10.43 16.23
N GLY A 93 31.81 11.73 15.93
CA GLY A 93 33.00 12.46 15.44
C GLY A 93 33.15 12.48 13.92
N GLU A 94 32.36 11.71 13.16
CA GLU A 94 32.38 11.69 11.69
C GLU A 94 31.38 12.67 11.07
N TRP A 95 30.67 13.46 11.87
CA TRP A 95 29.73 14.46 11.41
C TRP A 95 29.84 15.76 12.21
N ILE A 96 29.23 16.82 11.72
CA ILE A 96 29.21 18.16 12.34
C ILE A 96 27.75 18.57 12.58
N ALA A 97 27.45 18.95 13.81
CA ALA A 97 26.11 19.44 14.17
C ALA A 97 25.74 20.74 13.41
N ASN A 98 24.45 20.95 13.23
CA ASN A 98 23.94 22.19 12.67
C ASN A 98 24.17 23.37 13.62
N MET A 99 23.86 24.61 13.19
CA MET A 99 24.08 25.83 13.94
C MET A 99 23.38 25.89 15.30
N TYR A 100 22.40 25.01 15.55
CA TYR A 100 21.68 24.91 16.82
C TYR A 100 22.16 23.71 17.67
N GLY A 101 23.15 22.96 17.20
CA GLY A 101 23.69 21.80 17.89
C GLY A 101 22.91 20.49 17.61
N GLY A 102 21.94 20.51 16.72
CA GLY A 102 21.16 19.35 16.29
C GLY A 102 21.79 18.57 15.14
N HIS A 103 21.17 17.47 14.78
CA HIS A 103 21.63 16.59 13.71
C HIS A 103 20.83 16.75 12.40
N GLU A 104 19.81 17.58 12.37
CA GLU A 104 19.04 17.87 11.16
C GLU A 104 19.87 18.70 10.19
N ASN A 105 19.87 18.34 8.91
CA ASN A 105 20.48 19.12 7.85
C ASN A 105 19.50 20.20 7.37
N LEU A 106 19.57 21.36 7.98
CA LEU A 106 18.62 22.46 7.74
C LEU A 106 18.68 22.95 6.29
N GLU A 107 19.86 22.95 5.66
CA GLU A 107 20.04 23.36 4.27
C GLU A 107 19.35 22.38 3.32
N ALA A 108 19.45 21.09 3.56
CA ALA A 108 18.76 20.07 2.78
C ALA A 108 17.23 20.13 2.96
N VAL A 109 16.75 20.38 4.20
CA VAL A 109 15.32 20.57 4.46
C VAL A 109 14.75 21.74 3.66
N GLU A 110 15.42 22.89 3.67
CA GLU A 110 14.97 24.06 2.92
C GLU A 110 15.10 23.85 1.39
N PHE A 111 16.16 23.17 0.95
CA PHE A 111 16.31 22.77 -0.46
C PHE A 111 15.14 21.90 -0.92
N LEU A 112 14.77 20.86 -0.19
CA LEU A 112 13.66 19.94 -0.52
C LEU A 112 12.33 20.70 -0.58
N LYS A 113 12.03 21.53 0.42
CA LYS A 113 10.82 22.36 0.42
C LYS A 113 10.75 23.29 -0.78
N HIS A 114 11.87 23.93 -1.11
CA HIS A 114 11.96 24.86 -2.23
C HIS A 114 11.79 24.12 -3.56
N LEU A 115 12.53 23.02 -3.80
CA LEU A 115 12.41 22.20 -5.01
C LEU A 115 10.99 21.72 -5.19
N ASN A 116 10.39 21.11 -4.15
CA ASN A 116 9.04 20.54 -4.24
C ASN A 116 8.00 21.64 -4.52
N SER A 117 8.17 22.83 -3.96
CA SER A 117 7.30 23.97 -4.24
C SER A 117 7.41 24.45 -5.69
N VAL A 118 8.63 24.54 -6.22
CA VAL A 118 8.89 24.93 -7.64
C VAL A 118 8.31 23.88 -8.58
N PHE A 119 8.58 22.60 -8.30
CA PHE A 119 8.11 21.48 -9.14
C PHE A 119 6.58 21.42 -9.20
N ARG A 120 5.91 21.52 -8.06
CA ARG A 120 4.43 21.60 -8.00
C ARG A 120 3.85 22.85 -8.64
N GLY A 121 4.62 23.92 -8.74
CA GLY A 121 4.25 25.16 -9.44
C GLY A 121 3.95 24.98 -10.90
N ARG A 122 4.41 23.89 -11.52
CA ARG A 122 4.13 23.50 -12.92
C ARG A 122 2.64 23.17 -13.15
N LYS A 123 1.96 22.58 -12.15
CA LYS A 123 0.53 22.20 -12.19
C LYS A 123 0.17 21.26 -13.35
N ASP A 124 1.10 20.40 -13.76
CA ASP A 124 0.92 19.42 -14.84
C ASP A 124 0.52 18.02 -14.35
N GLY A 125 0.42 17.82 -13.03
CA GLY A 125 0.04 16.57 -12.42
C GLY A 125 1.22 15.61 -12.13
N ALA A 126 2.45 16.01 -12.46
CA ALA A 126 3.64 15.22 -12.12
C ALA A 126 3.82 15.11 -10.61
N ILE A 127 4.23 13.93 -10.13
CA ILE A 127 4.29 13.57 -8.71
C ILE A 127 5.74 13.47 -8.20
N LEU A 128 5.90 13.70 -6.90
CA LEU A 128 7.17 13.60 -6.19
C LEU A 128 7.08 12.53 -5.11
N ILE A 129 7.99 11.57 -5.12
CA ILE A 129 8.02 10.43 -4.21
C ILE A 129 9.33 10.45 -3.43
N ALA A 130 9.27 10.32 -2.10
CA ALA A 130 10.45 10.22 -1.27
C ALA A 130 10.72 8.76 -0.87
N GLU A 131 11.95 8.29 -1.06
CA GLU A 131 12.46 7.19 -0.26
C GLU A 131 13.02 7.77 1.04
N GLU A 132 12.23 7.67 2.09
CA GLU A 132 12.60 8.16 3.42
C GLU A 132 12.24 7.10 4.45
N SER A 133 13.26 6.50 5.09
CA SER A 133 13.15 5.31 5.94
C SER A 133 13.01 5.62 7.42
N THR A 134 13.06 6.92 7.82
CA THR A 134 13.01 7.33 9.22
C THR A 134 11.62 7.79 9.65
N ALA A 135 11.51 8.20 10.91
CA ALA A 135 10.30 8.80 11.47
C ALA A 135 10.23 10.33 11.25
N TRP A 136 10.90 10.87 10.22
CA TRP A 136 10.79 12.30 9.91
C TRP A 136 9.32 12.67 9.64
N PRO A 137 8.78 13.67 10.34
CA PRO A 137 7.36 13.97 10.26
C PRO A 137 6.99 14.77 9.00
N LYS A 138 5.78 14.57 8.50
CA LYS A 138 5.18 15.36 7.41
C LYS A 138 6.02 15.40 6.13
N VAL A 139 6.62 14.28 5.75
CA VAL A 139 7.32 14.15 4.46
C VAL A 139 6.35 14.47 3.32
N THR A 140 5.12 13.95 3.38
CA THR A 140 4.06 14.22 2.41
C THR A 140 3.14 15.38 2.80
N GLY A 141 3.45 16.09 3.88
CA GLY A 141 2.71 17.26 4.32
C GLY A 141 2.98 18.50 3.48
N ASP A 142 1.99 19.40 3.42
CA ASP A 142 2.14 20.69 2.73
C ASP A 142 3.27 21.53 3.36
N VAL A 143 4.11 22.11 2.51
CA VAL A 143 5.22 22.99 2.92
C VAL A 143 4.75 24.15 3.80
N LYS A 144 3.57 24.74 3.52
CA LYS A 144 2.97 25.81 4.34
C LYS A 144 2.68 25.38 5.77
N ASN A 145 2.49 24.09 6.00
CA ASN A 145 2.22 23.50 7.30
C ASN A 145 3.47 22.85 7.93
N GLY A 146 4.64 23.16 7.40
CA GLY A 146 5.93 22.66 7.88
C GLY A 146 6.34 21.30 7.33
N GLY A 147 5.60 20.75 6.34
CA GLY A 147 5.95 19.53 5.64
C GLY A 147 7.03 19.72 4.57
N LEU A 148 7.52 18.62 4.00
CA LEU A 148 8.53 18.66 2.94
C LEU A 148 7.91 18.83 1.54
N GLY A 149 6.61 18.51 1.36
CA GLY A 149 5.89 18.74 0.12
C GLY A 149 5.99 17.59 -0.89
N PHE A 150 6.37 16.40 -0.52
CA PHE A 150 6.25 15.22 -1.37
C PHE A 150 4.79 14.78 -1.53
N ASP A 151 4.46 14.10 -2.61
CA ASP A 151 3.14 13.52 -2.82
C ASP A 151 3.02 12.17 -2.13
N TYR A 152 4.10 11.38 -2.15
CA TYR A 152 4.18 10.04 -1.57
C TYR A 152 5.50 9.78 -0.87
N LYS A 153 5.46 8.82 0.05
CA LYS A 153 6.64 8.29 0.76
C LYS A 153 6.64 6.77 0.68
N TRP A 154 7.78 6.15 0.39
CA TRP A 154 7.95 4.71 0.49
C TRP A 154 7.79 4.24 1.94
N ASN A 155 7.03 3.17 2.16
CA ASN A 155 6.83 2.59 3.49
C ASN A 155 7.83 1.46 3.75
N MET A 156 9.05 1.85 4.10
CA MET A 156 10.12 0.90 4.41
C MET A 156 9.84 0.13 5.71
N GLY A 157 9.13 0.73 6.67
CA GLY A 157 8.71 0.06 7.91
C GLY A 157 7.79 -1.11 7.63
N TRP A 158 6.71 -0.89 6.86
CA TRP A 158 5.80 -1.97 6.43
C TRP A 158 6.54 -3.06 5.67
N MET A 159 7.43 -2.70 4.78
CA MET A 159 8.19 -3.65 3.97
C MET A 159 9.03 -4.57 4.87
N ASN A 160 9.80 -3.99 5.80
CA ASN A 160 10.65 -4.78 6.72
C ASN A 160 9.83 -5.69 7.62
N ASP A 161 8.77 -5.17 8.27
CA ASP A 161 7.92 -5.94 9.16
C ASP A 161 7.22 -7.07 8.40
N PHE A 162 6.60 -6.75 7.25
CA PHE A 162 5.82 -7.72 6.50
C PHE A 162 6.70 -8.81 5.85
N LEU A 163 7.86 -8.47 5.30
CA LEU A 163 8.79 -9.48 4.79
C LEU A 163 9.36 -10.32 5.93
N GLY A 164 9.72 -9.72 7.06
CA GLY A 164 10.15 -10.44 8.24
C GLY A 164 9.13 -11.49 8.69
N TYR A 165 7.84 -11.12 8.70
CA TYR A 165 6.75 -12.06 8.97
C TYR A 165 6.63 -13.15 7.91
N MET A 166 6.70 -12.79 6.62
CA MET A 166 6.52 -13.75 5.53
C MET A 166 7.68 -14.75 5.40
N GLU A 167 8.89 -14.36 5.79
CA GLU A 167 10.08 -15.22 5.82
C GLU A 167 10.03 -16.27 6.94
N GLN A 168 9.20 -16.07 7.98
CA GLN A 168 9.03 -17.05 9.04
C GLN A 168 8.38 -18.31 8.51
N ASP A 169 8.84 -19.49 9.01
CA ASP A 169 8.09 -20.73 8.83
C ASP A 169 6.66 -20.51 9.36
N PRO A 170 5.62 -20.88 8.61
CA PRO A 170 4.23 -20.66 9.01
C PRO A 170 3.87 -21.15 10.41
N TYR A 171 4.56 -22.17 10.90
CA TYR A 171 4.39 -22.67 12.27
C TYR A 171 4.77 -21.65 13.35
N PHE A 172 5.74 -20.76 13.06
CA PHE A 172 6.22 -19.75 14.02
C PHE A 172 5.59 -18.37 13.81
N ARG A 173 4.83 -18.16 12.73
CA ARG A 173 4.22 -16.86 12.39
C ARG A 173 3.30 -16.32 13.48
N CYS A 174 2.68 -17.19 14.28
CA CYS A 174 1.84 -16.78 15.41
C CYS A 174 2.60 -15.90 16.44
N HIS A 175 3.92 -16.06 16.56
CA HIS A 175 4.76 -15.25 17.44
C HIS A 175 5.16 -13.89 16.82
N HIS A 176 4.94 -13.72 15.53
CA HIS A 176 5.27 -12.53 14.72
C HIS A 176 4.02 -11.80 14.19
N TYR A 177 2.85 -12.19 14.65
CA TYR A 177 1.57 -11.70 14.13
C TYR A 177 1.38 -10.18 14.20
N ASN A 178 2.01 -9.52 15.19
CA ASN A 178 2.02 -8.07 15.30
C ASN A 178 2.70 -7.37 14.12
N GLU A 179 3.63 -8.02 13.41
CA GLU A 179 4.29 -7.48 12.21
C GLU A 179 3.32 -7.29 11.05
N LEU A 180 2.19 -8.03 11.02
CA LEU A 180 1.10 -7.81 10.07
C LEU A 180 0.25 -6.57 10.37
N THR A 181 0.11 -6.21 11.65
CA THR A 181 -0.87 -5.23 12.10
C THR A 181 -0.25 -3.89 12.48
N PHE A 182 1.04 -3.88 12.83
CA PHE A 182 1.74 -2.70 13.36
C PHE A 182 1.71 -1.51 12.40
N SER A 183 1.84 -1.74 11.10
CA SER A 183 1.82 -0.68 10.08
C SER A 183 0.55 0.17 10.10
N MET A 184 -0.57 -0.41 10.54
CA MET A 184 -1.84 0.33 10.62
C MET A 184 -1.85 1.40 11.72
N ILE A 185 -0.94 1.35 12.68
CA ILE A 185 -0.81 2.39 13.72
C ILE A 185 -0.39 3.73 13.10
N TYR A 186 0.42 3.69 12.03
CA TYR A 186 0.94 4.87 11.36
C TYR A 186 0.51 5.02 9.89
N ALA A 187 -0.30 4.11 9.36
CA ALA A 187 -0.68 4.05 7.94
C ALA A 187 -1.25 5.36 7.36
N TYR A 188 -1.78 6.23 8.21
CA TYR A 188 -2.39 7.51 7.82
C TYR A 188 -1.54 8.73 8.23
N SER A 189 -0.32 8.53 8.71
CA SER A 189 0.59 9.63 9.03
C SER A 189 1.20 10.28 7.79
N GLU A 190 1.33 9.52 6.71
CA GLU A 190 1.88 9.93 5.43
C GLU A 190 1.09 9.28 4.27
N ASN A 191 1.28 9.76 3.05
CA ASN A 191 0.76 9.10 1.86
C ASN A 191 1.74 8.00 1.43
N PHE A 192 1.56 6.81 1.97
CA PHE A 192 2.51 5.72 1.77
C PHE A 192 2.36 4.99 0.42
N VAL A 193 3.50 4.56 -0.11
CA VAL A 193 3.61 3.51 -1.14
C VAL A 193 4.19 2.27 -0.47
N LEU A 194 3.47 1.16 -0.53
CA LEU A 194 3.96 -0.14 -0.09
C LEU A 194 4.93 -0.67 -1.15
N VAL A 195 6.14 -0.98 -0.74
CA VAL A 195 7.21 -1.28 -1.68
C VAL A 195 7.78 -2.68 -1.46
N PHE A 196 7.94 -3.39 -2.58
CA PHE A 196 8.92 -4.45 -2.75
C PHE A 196 9.86 -3.98 -3.86
N SER A 197 10.94 -3.32 -3.46
CA SER A 197 11.87 -2.66 -4.38
C SER A 197 13.03 -3.56 -4.80
N HIS A 198 14.01 -2.98 -5.49
CA HIS A 198 15.27 -3.65 -5.82
C HIS A 198 16.09 -3.98 -4.57
N ASP A 199 16.01 -3.16 -3.53
CA ASP A 199 16.81 -3.32 -2.32
C ASP A 199 16.53 -4.62 -1.56
N GLU A 200 15.32 -5.16 -1.68
CA GLU A 200 14.94 -6.44 -1.06
C GLU A 200 15.48 -7.66 -1.81
N VAL A 201 15.94 -7.48 -3.06
CA VAL A 201 16.28 -8.58 -3.97
C VAL A 201 17.67 -8.46 -4.60
N VAL A 202 18.63 -7.89 -3.87
CA VAL A 202 20.01 -7.64 -4.32
C VAL A 202 21.02 -7.92 -3.19
N HIS A 203 22.29 -8.05 -3.52
CA HIS A 203 23.41 -8.19 -2.59
C HIS A 203 23.32 -9.41 -1.65
N GLY A 204 22.92 -10.56 -2.18
CA GLY A 204 22.83 -11.82 -1.43
C GLY A 204 21.57 -11.96 -0.59
N LYS A 205 20.58 -11.09 -0.80
CA LYS A 205 19.29 -11.16 -0.10
C LYS A 205 18.32 -12.19 -0.73
N GLY A 206 18.60 -12.67 -1.96
CA GLY A 206 17.75 -13.56 -2.73
C GLY A 206 16.50 -12.89 -3.32
N SER A 207 15.77 -13.59 -4.18
CA SER A 207 14.51 -13.09 -4.76
C SER A 207 13.34 -13.21 -3.77
N LEU A 208 12.22 -12.52 -4.03
CA LEU A 208 11.04 -12.59 -3.14
C LEU A 208 10.51 -14.02 -2.99
N VAL A 209 10.44 -14.79 -4.09
CA VAL A 209 9.97 -16.18 -4.04
C VAL A 209 10.93 -17.08 -3.23
N ASN A 210 12.23 -16.81 -3.26
CA ASN A 210 13.21 -17.55 -2.48
C ASN A 210 13.16 -17.24 -0.98
N LYS A 211 12.69 -16.06 -0.61
CA LYS A 211 12.42 -15.69 0.79
C LYS A 211 11.21 -16.42 1.36
N MET A 212 10.29 -16.85 0.52
CA MET A 212 9.09 -17.54 0.98
C MET A 212 9.44 -18.94 1.51
N PRO A 213 8.97 -19.31 2.71
CA PRO A 213 9.15 -20.63 3.26
C PRO A 213 8.33 -21.68 2.49
N GLY A 214 8.75 -22.93 2.56
CA GLY A 214 8.08 -24.08 1.93
C GLY A 214 9.10 -25.10 1.44
N GLN A 215 8.69 -26.36 1.43
CA GLN A 215 9.52 -27.47 0.94
C GLN A 215 9.38 -27.67 -0.56
N THR A 216 8.26 -27.20 -1.13
CA THR A 216 7.97 -27.29 -2.57
C THR A 216 7.87 -25.88 -3.20
N PHE A 217 7.97 -25.82 -4.51
CA PHE A 217 7.72 -24.57 -5.24
C PHE A 217 6.26 -24.10 -5.06
N GLU A 218 5.32 -25.04 -5.03
CA GLU A 218 3.91 -24.75 -4.82
C GLU A 218 3.67 -24.03 -3.50
N ASP A 219 4.34 -24.44 -2.40
CA ASP A 219 4.26 -23.78 -1.09
C ASP A 219 4.82 -22.36 -1.14
N LYS A 220 6.00 -22.19 -1.78
CA LYS A 220 6.62 -20.87 -1.93
C LYS A 220 5.75 -19.92 -2.75
N PHE A 221 5.18 -20.41 -3.85
CA PHE A 221 4.30 -19.62 -4.71
C PHE A 221 2.96 -19.31 -4.03
N ALA A 222 2.41 -20.23 -3.21
CA ALA A 222 1.22 -19.98 -2.41
C ALA A 222 1.48 -18.85 -1.39
N ASN A 223 2.61 -18.91 -0.67
CA ASN A 223 3.05 -17.84 0.24
C ASN A 223 3.19 -16.50 -0.50
N LEU A 224 3.81 -16.50 -1.68
CA LEU A 224 4.01 -15.27 -2.46
C LEU A 224 2.67 -14.69 -2.96
N ARG A 225 1.73 -15.56 -3.41
CA ARG A 225 0.37 -15.11 -3.75
C ARG A 225 -0.34 -14.49 -2.55
N ALA A 226 -0.23 -15.10 -1.37
CA ALA A 226 -0.80 -14.56 -0.14
C ALA A 226 -0.18 -13.18 0.20
N ALA A 227 1.15 -13.05 0.06
CA ALA A 227 1.85 -11.78 0.29
C ALA A 227 1.36 -10.66 -0.64
N TYR A 228 1.30 -10.92 -1.94
CA TYR A 228 0.85 -9.92 -2.92
C TYR A 228 -0.63 -9.57 -2.75
N GLY A 229 -1.48 -10.54 -2.45
CA GLY A 229 -2.89 -10.29 -2.21
C GLY A 229 -3.14 -9.44 -0.96
N PHE A 230 -2.39 -9.67 0.13
CA PHE A 230 -2.44 -8.83 1.34
C PHE A 230 -1.94 -7.41 1.04
N MET A 231 -0.78 -7.28 0.38
CA MET A 231 -0.27 -5.98 -0.07
C MET A 231 -1.32 -5.22 -0.87
N MET A 232 -2.02 -5.89 -1.79
CA MET A 232 -3.04 -5.26 -2.64
C MET A 232 -4.25 -4.78 -1.83
N GLY A 233 -4.64 -5.50 -0.77
CA GLY A 233 -5.72 -5.13 0.14
C GLY A 233 -5.33 -4.06 1.17
N HIS A 234 -4.07 -3.98 1.60
CA HIS A 234 -3.60 -3.01 2.60
C HIS A 234 -3.69 -1.56 2.06
N PRO A 235 -4.02 -0.53 2.88
CA PRO A 235 -3.99 0.87 2.46
C PRO A 235 -2.62 1.32 1.92
N GLY A 236 -2.61 2.22 0.96
CA GLY A 236 -1.42 2.77 0.30
C GLY A 236 -1.25 2.30 -1.15
N LYS A 237 -0.41 2.98 -1.93
CA LYS A 237 -0.07 2.59 -3.31
C LYS A 237 0.86 1.38 -3.30
N LYS A 238 1.07 0.75 -4.45
CA LYS A 238 1.78 -0.53 -4.58
C LYS A 238 2.98 -0.39 -5.51
N LEU A 239 4.08 -1.05 -5.15
CA LEU A 239 5.25 -1.14 -6.01
C LEU A 239 5.80 -2.57 -5.97
N LEU A 240 5.96 -3.16 -7.14
CA LEU A 240 6.73 -4.38 -7.36
C LEU A 240 7.92 -4.07 -8.26
N PHE A 241 9.09 -4.60 -7.94
CA PHE A 241 10.25 -4.49 -8.79
C PHE A 241 10.14 -5.42 -10.01
N MET A 242 10.83 -5.10 -11.10
CA MET A 242 10.80 -5.89 -12.34
C MET A 242 11.13 -7.37 -12.10
N GLY A 243 10.36 -8.26 -12.74
CA GLY A 243 10.49 -9.70 -12.59
C GLY A 243 9.74 -10.30 -11.40
N GLN A 244 9.34 -9.49 -10.39
CA GLN A 244 8.55 -9.98 -9.26
C GLN A 244 7.13 -10.38 -9.66
N ASP A 245 6.60 -9.83 -10.74
CA ASP A 245 5.27 -10.13 -11.26
C ASP A 245 5.14 -11.57 -11.81
N PHE A 246 6.26 -12.22 -12.12
CA PHE A 246 6.28 -13.65 -12.49
C PHE A 246 7.20 -14.50 -11.59
N ALA A 247 7.56 -13.97 -10.42
CA ALA A 247 8.39 -14.65 -9.41
C ALA A 247 9.78 -15.04 -9.94
N GLN A 248 10.54 -14.07 -10.50
CA GLN A 248 11.94 -14.28 -10.88
C GLN A 248 12.71 -14.99 -9.76
N MET A 249 13.51 -15.98 -10.13
CA MET A 249 14.21 -16.86 -9.18
C MET A 249 15.52 -16.28 -8.68
N ASP A 250 16.27 -15.63 -9.56
CA ASP A 250 17.52 -14.98 -9.20
C ASP A 250 17.27 -13.57 -8.65
N GLU A 251 18.15 -13.11 -7.77
CA GLU A 251 18.15 -11.72 -7.35
C GLU A 251 18.55 -10.79 -8.51
N TRP A 252 18.26 -9.50 -8.35
CA TRP A 252 18.59 -8.53 -9.38
C TRP A 252 20.07 -8.47 -9.70
N ASN A 253 20.37 -8.54 -10.99
CA ASN A 253 21.71 -8.39 -11.55
C ASN A 253 21.65 -7.36 -12.69
N GLU A 254 22.24 -6.19 -12.48
CA GLU A 254 22.26 -5.10 -13.44
C GLU A 254 23.03 -5.44 -14.75
N ASN A 255 23.85 -6.50 -14.74
CA ASN A 255 24.60 -6.95 -15.89
C ASN A 255 23.87 -8.04 -16.70
N ALA A 256 22.66 -8.43 -16.29
CA ALA A 256 21.88 -9.47 -16.93
C ALA A 256 20.44 -9.01 -17.23
N SER A 257 19.81 -9.63 -18.21
CA SER A 257 18.37 -9.51 -18.42
C SER A 257 17.60 -10.22 -17.31
N ILE A 258 16.37 -9.81 -17.03
CA ILE A 258 15.47 -10.60 -16.18
C ILE A 258 15.15 -11.94 -16.86
N GLU A 259 14.81 -12.94 -16.07
CA GLU A 259 14.69 -14.35 -16.48
C GLU A 259 13.37 -14.61 -17.25
N TRP A 260 13.21 -13.98 -18.43
CA TRP A 260 12.01 -14.13 -19.26
C TRP A 260 11.68 -15.59 -19.64
N GLU A 261 12.67 -16.46 -19.68
CA GLU A 261 12.54 -17.90 -19.97
C GLU A 261 11.72 -18.63 -18.90
N LEU A 262 11.61 -18.12 -17.67
CA LEU A 262 10.77 -18.70 -16.63
C LEU A 262 9.30 -18.74 -17.04
N LEU A 263 8.85 -17.83 -17.91
CA LEU A 263 7.48 -17.80 -18.39
C LEU A 263 7.06 -19.01 -19.21
N GLN A 264 7.98 -19.84 -19.66
CA GLN A 264 7.66 -21.15 -20.28
C GLN A 264 7.16 -22.19 -19.26
N TYR A 265 7.42 -21.98 -17.96
CA TYR A 265 6.96 -22.88 -16.91
C TYR A 265 5.59 -22.42 -16.37
N PRO A 266 4.62 -23.35 -16.25
CA PRO A 266 3.26 -22.98 -15.85
C PRO A 266 3.17 -22.17 -14.55
N ILE A 267 3.96 -22.50 -13.53
CA ILE A 267 3.89 -21.84 -12.23
C ILE A 267 4.24 -20.35 -12.30
N HIS A 268 5.21 -19.96 -13.15
CA HIS A 268 5.60 -18.57 -13.35
C HIS A 268 4.59 -17.80 -14.22
N SER A 269 4.09 -18.42 -15.28
CA SER A 269 3.05 -17.80 -16.12
C SER A 269 1.72 -17.64 -15.35
N GLN A 270 1.39 -18.57 -14.45
CA GLN A 270 0.25 -18.47 -13.53
C GLN A 270 0.43 -17.35 -12.49
N MET A 271 1.67 -17.14 -11.98
CA MET A 271 1.96 -16.02 -11.10
C MET A 271 1.80 -14.69 -11.85
N LYS A 272 2.26 -14.59 -13.08
CA LYS A 272 2.05 -13.39 -13.91
C LYS A 272 0.57 -13.11 -14.14
N GLU A 273 -0.22 -14.12 -14.42
CA GLU A 273 -1.68 -13.97 -14.53
C GLU A 273 -2.31 -13.55 -13.20
N TYR A 274 -1.81 -14.07 -12.07
CA TYR A 274 -2.24 -13.67 -10.75
C TYR A 274 -2.01 -12.17 -10.49
N VAL A 275 -0.80 -11.67 -10.74
CA VAL A 275 -0.47 -10.24 -10.55
C VAL A 275 -1.27 -9.35 -11.50
N LYS A 276 -1.46 -9.78 -12.74
CA LYS A 276 -2.34 -9.10 -13.70
C LYS A 276 -3.77 -8.96 -13.17
N GLU A 277 -4.34 -10.04 -12.67
CA GLU A 277 -5.71 -10.03 -12.09
C GLU A 277 -5.78 -9.21 -10.79
N LEU A 278 -4.73 -9.18 -9.98
CA LEU A 278 -4.63 -8.26 -8.83
C LEU A 278 -4.65 -6.79 -9.26
N ASN A 279 -3.93 -6.45 -10.33
CA ASN A 279 -3.95 -5.09 -10.89
C ASN A 279 -5.34 -4.72 -11.43
N HIS A 280 -6.04 -5.67 -12.08
CA HIS A 280 -7.43 -5.47 -12.49
C HIS A 280 -8.36 -5.31 -11.29
N LEU A 281 -8.21 -6.12 -10.26
CA LEU A 281 -8.96 -5.97 -9.02
C LEU A 281 -8.75 -4.57 -8.43
N TYR A 282 -7.50 -4.12 -8.32
CA TYR A 282 -7.16 -2.81 -7.76
C TYR A 282 -7.80 -1.66 -8.56
N THR A 283 -7.66 -1.67 -9.88
CA THR A 283 -8.15 -0.59 -10.74
C THR A 283 -9.66 -0.59 -10.93
N SER A 284 -10.31 -1.75 -10.82
CA SER A 284 -11.77 -1.91 -11.01
C SER A 284 -12.58 -1.64 -9.75
N HIS A 285 -11.96 -1.64 -8.57
CA HIS A 285 -12.64 -1.53 -7.29
C HIS A 285 -12.23 -0.25 -6.53
N PRO A 286 -13.04 0.82 -6.62
CA PRO A 286 -12.77 2.10 -5.94
C PRO A 286 -12.49 1.99 -4.45
N ALA A 287 -13.06 0.98 -3.76
CA ALA A 287 -12.77 0.71 -2.36
C ALA A 287 -11.28 0.51 -2.05
N LEU A 288 -10.45 0.14 -3.05
CA LEU A 288 -9.03 -0.13 -2.87
C LEU A 288 -8.14 1.12 -2.99
N TYR A 289 -8.66 2.24 -3.53
CA TYR A 289 -7.84 3.43 -3.75
C TYR A 289 -8.48 4.77 -3.42
N GLN A 290 -9.82 4.88 -3.38
CA GLN A 290 -10.50 6.18 -3.16
C GLN A 290 -10.18 6.80 -1.80
N LYS A 291 -10.06 5.95 -0.77
CA LYS A 291 -9.84 6.37 0.61
C LYS A 291 -8.56 5.77 1.20
N ASP A 292 -7.52 5.61 0.37
CA ASP A 292 -6.26 4.99 0.79
C ASP A 292 -5.60 5.70 1.97
N TYR A 293 -5.78 7.02 2.05
CA TYR A 293 -5.14 7.87 3.07
C TYR A 293 -6.14 8.45 4.07
N GLN A 294 -7.31 7.80 4.21
CA GLN A 294 -8.37 8.18 5.14
C GLN A 294 -8.73 6.99 6.02
N THR A 295 -8.88 7.23 7.31
CA THR A 295 -9.20 6.18 8.29
C THR A 295 -10.49 5.44 7.97
N GLU A 296 -11.46 6.11 7.34
CA GLU A 296 -12.75 5.54 6.92
C GLU A 296 -12.62 4.51 5.79
N GLY A 297 -11.46 4.47 5.10
CA GLY A 297 -11.18 3.53 4.01
C GLY A 297 -10.85 2.11 4.46
N PHE A 298 -10.62 1.91 5.76
CA PHE A 298 -10.20 0.62 6.32
C PHE A 298 -10.86 0.33 7.67
N GLU A 299 -11.17 -0.93 7.91
CA GLU A 299 -11.68 -1.38 9.20
C GLU A 299 -11.23 -2.83 9.45
N TRP A 300 -10.64 -3.09 10.61
CA TRP A 300 -10.38 -4.46 11.05
C TRP A 300 -11.70 -5.19 11.33
N ILE A 301 -11.83 -6.41 10.85
CA ILE A 301 -12.84 -7.38 11.25
C ILE A 301 -12.24 -8.32 12.30
N ASN A 302 -11.13 -8.97 11.96
CA ASN A 302 -10.37 -9.80 12.87
C ASN A 302 -8.88 -9.53 12.68
N CYS A 303 -8.22 -9.07 13.74
CA CYS A 303 -6.77 -8.85 13.81
C CYS A 303 -6.16 -9.43 15.09
N MET A 304 -6.85 -10.41 15.72
CA MET A 304 -6.46 -11.00 16.99
C MET A 304 -6.25 -12.52 16.90
N ASP A 305 -6.42 -13.11 15.73
CA ASP A 305 -6.33 -14.56 15.52
C ASP A 305 -4.90 -15.00 15.15
N ALA A 306 -3.98 -14.70 16.06
CA ALA A 306 -2.58 -15.09 15.90
C ALA A 306 -2.39 -16.60 15.89
N ALA A 307 -3.24 -17.36 16.59
CA ALA A 307 -3.11 -18.81 16.70
C ALA A 307 -3.27 -19.52 15.35
N ASP A 308 -4.25 -19.05 14.54
CA ASP A 308 -4.52 -19.59 13.23
C ASP A 308 -3.86 -18.77 12.10
N ASN A 309 -3.15 -17.67 12.43
CA ASN A 309 -2.57 -16.73 11.45
C ASN A 309 -3.59 -16.20 10.44
N ILE A 310 -4.83 -15.96 10.90
CA ILE A 310 -5.91 -15.40 10.10
C ILE A 310 -6.06 -13.92 10.39
N ILE A 311 -6.26 -13.14 9.33
CA ILE A 311 -6.57 -11.72 9.44
C ILE A 311 -7.72 -11.37 8.50
N ALA A 312 -8.66 -10.55 8.96
CA ALA A 312 -9.79 -10.10 8.14
C ALA A 312 -10.00 -8.59 8.31
N PHE A 313 -10.28 -7.91 7.20
CA PHE A 313 -10.50 -6.48 7.18
C PHE A 313 -11.40 -6.03 6.03
N LEU A 314 -11.95 -4.84 6.17
CA LEU A 314 -12.73 -4.18 5.14
C LEU A 314 -11.93 -3.09 4.44
N ARG A 315 -12.14 -2.98 3.13
CA ARG A 315 -11.81 -1.79 2.35
C ARG A 315 -13.11 -1.10 1.94
N ARG A 316 -13.14 0.22 2.11
CA ARG A 316 -14.34 1.03 1.87
C ARG A 316 -14.06 2.13 0.87
N GLY A 317 -14.86 2.18 -0.20
CA GLY A 317 -14.99 3.31 -1.11
C GLY A 317 -16.15 4.23 -0.71
N ALA A 318 -16.63 5.05 -1.64
CA ALA A 318 -17.83 5.85 -1.46
C ALA A 318 -19.09 4.96 -1.43
N ASP A 319 -19.19 4.05 -2.41
CA ASP A 319 -20.38 3.22 -2.64
C ASP A 319 -20.08 1.72 -2.61
N GLU A 320 -18.86 1.34 -2.25
CA GLU A 320 -18.39 -0.04 -2.28
C GLU A 320 -17.71 -0.43 -0.98
N THR A 321 -17.93 -1.68 -0.59
CA THR A 321 -17.21 -2.33 0.52
C THR A 321 -16.72 -3.69 0.06
N LEU A 322 -15.44 -3.96 0.31
CA LEU A 322 -14.81 -5.25 0.09
C LEU A 322 -14.37 -5.84 1.44
N LEU A 323 -14.54 -7.15 1.59
CA LEU A 323 -14.02 -7.92 2.71
C LEU A 323 -12.84 -8.77 2.23
N PHE A 324 -11.70 -8.59 2.86
CA PHE A 324 -10.51 -9.43 2.70
C PHE A 324 -10.43 -10.39 3.88
N VAL A 325 -10.16 -11.66 3.58
CA VAL A 325 -9.87 -12.69 4.56
C VAL A 325 -8.59 -13.41 4.13
N CYS A 326 -7.55 -13.34 4.96
CA CYS A 326 -6.23 -13.84 4.65
C CYS A 326 -5.85 -14.95 5.64
N ASN A 327 -5.30 -16.04 5.12
CA ASN A 327 -4.76 -17.16 5.88
C ASN A 327 -3.28 -17.30 5.57
N PHE A 328 -2.43 -17.09 6.56
CA PHE A 328 -0.98 -17.23 6.43
C PHE A 328 -0.45 -18.55 7.01
N ALA A 329 -1.36 -19.48 7.33
CA ALA A 329 -1.03 -20.85 7.77
C ALA A 329 -1.29 -21.89 6.67
N PRO A 330 -0.60 -23.04 6.67
CA PRO A 330 -0.82 -24.11 5.69
C PRO A 330 -2.04 -24.97 6.03
N GLN A 331 -2.98 -24.46 6.81
CA GLN A 331 -4.18 -25.16 7.24
C GLN A 331 -5.39 -24.73 6.39
N LEU A 332 -6.16 -25.70 5.91
CA LEU A 332 -7.45 -25.47 5.27
C LEU A 332 -8.54 -25.24 6.33
N HIS A 333 -9.29 -24.16 6.20
CA HIS A 333 -10.49 -23.91 6.99
C HIS A 333 -11.73 -24.16 6.11
N GLU A 334 -12.36 -25.32 6.27
CA GLU A 334 -13.53 -25.71 5.48
C GLU A 334 -14.78 -24.88 5.81
N LYS A 335 -14.90 -24.41 7.04
CA LYS A 335 -16.05 -23.68 7.59
C LYS A 335 -15.60 -22.59 8.56
N LEU A 336 -14.86 -21.64 8.07
CA LEU A 336 -14.48 -20.45 8.86
C LEU A 336 -15.70 -19.52 8.96
N MET A 337 -16.07 -19.15 10.18
CA MET A 337 -17.04 -18.09 10.41
C MET A 337 -16.30 -16.75 10.50
N VAL A 338 -16.78 -15.75 9.78
CA VAL A 338 -16.18 -14.42 9.71
C VAL A 338 -17.26 -13.37 9.94
N GLY A 339 -17.01 -12.42 10.83
CA GLY A 339 -17.88 -11.28 11.08
C GLY A 339 -18.02 -10.36 9.87
N VAL A 340 -19.20 -9.80 9.66
CA VAL A 340 -19.47 -8.92 8.50
C VAL A 340 -20.21 -7.66 8.91
N PRO A 341 -20.02 -6.52 8.18
CA PRO A 341 -20.45 -5.20 8.63
C PRO A 341 -21.97 -5.00 8.65
N PHE A 342 -22.74 -5.80 7.92
CA PHE A 342 -24.20 -5.64 7.80
C PHE A 342 -24.88 -6.94 7.34
N LYS A 343 -26.19 -7.01 7.55
CA LYS A 343 -27.03 -8.04 6.93
C LYS A 343 -27.02 -7.87 5.42
N GLY A 344 -26.50 -8.86 4.69
CA GLY A 344 -26.25 -8.68 3.25
C GLY A 344 -25.89 -9.96 2.50
N LYS A 345 -25.47 -9.76 1.26
CA LYS A 345 -24.93 -10.78 0.36
C LYS A 345 -23.46 -10.52 0.11
N TYR A 346 -22.68 -11.59 0.10
CA TYR A 346 -21.21 -11.58 0.00
C TYR A 346 -20.78 -12.52 -1.13
N LYS A 347 -20.26 -11.94 -2.20
CA LYS A 347 -19.82 -12.68 -3.37
C LYS A 347 -18.29 -12.68 -3.44
N GLU A 348 -17.68 -13.85 -3.44
CA GLU A 348 -16.24 -13.94 -3.70
C GLU A 348 -15.96 -13.46 -5.13
N ILE A 349 -15.10 -12.46 -5.24
CA ILE A 349 -14.71 -11.82 -6.50
C ILE A 349 -13.27 -12.12 -6.87
N PHE A 350 -12.46 -12.52 -5.87
CA PHE A 350 -11.07 -12.89 -6.06
C PHE A 350 -10.65 -13.93 -5.01
N ASN A 351 -9.81 -14.88 -5.43
CA ASN A 351 -9.27 -15.92 -4.55
C ASN A 351 -7.90 -16.33 -5.07
N SER A 352 -6.87 -16.23 -4.22
CA SER A 352 -5.48 -16.55 -4.58
C SER A 352 -5.23 -18.04 -4.84
N ASP A 353 -6.13 -18.91 -4.36
CA ASP A 353 -6.04 -20.36 -4.53
C ASP A 353 -6.84 -20.89 -5.75
N ALA A 354 -7.32 -20.00 -6.62
CA ALA A 354 -7.96 -20.41 -7.87
C ALA A 354 -6.98 -21.18 -8.76
N GLU A 355 -7.45 -22.26 -9.41
CA GLU A 355 -6.64 -23.14 -10.26
C GLU A 355 -5.90 -22.39 -11.37
N LYS A 356 -6.52 -21.33 -11.94
CA LYS A 356 -5.90 -20.47 -12.97
C LYS A 356 -4.61 -19.78 -12.50
N PHE A 357 -4.40 -19.67 -11.18
CA PHE A 357 -3.21 -19.10 -10.56
C PHE A 357 -2.25 -20.15 -9.99
N GLY A 358 -2.49 -21.43 -10.29
CA GLY A 358 -1.71 -22.55 -9.74
C GLY A 358 -2.09 -22.91 -8.29
N GLY A 359 -3.29 -22.51 -7.85
CA GLY A 359 -3.85 -22.93 -6.57
C GLY A 359 -4.58 -24.26 -6.63
N SER A 360 -5.04 -24.74 -5.48
CA SER A 360 -5.75 -26.03 -5.34
C SER A 360 -7.26 -25.96 -5.60
N GLY A 361 -7.79 -24.77 -5.91
CA GLY A 361 -9.21 -24.57 -6.23
C GLY A 361 -10.14 -24.48 -5.00
N LYS A 362 -9.63 -24.17 -3.81
CA LYS A 362 -10.45 -23.96 -2.61
C LYS A 362 -11.10 -22.59 -2.64
N VAL A 363 -12.19 -22.45 -3.37
CA VAL A 363 -12.89 -21.20 -3.65
C VAL A 363 -14.34 -21.24 -3.15
N ASN A 364 -15.00 -20.08 -3.05
CA ASN A 364 -16.40 -19.94 -2.65
C ASN A 364 -17.29 -19.53 -3.85
N PRO A 365 -17.67 -20.46 -4.75
CA PRO A 365 -18.34 -20.12 -6.00
C PRO A 365 -19.77 -19.62 -5.80
N ARG A 366 -20.38 -19.93 -4.65
CA ARG A 366 -21.76 -19.52 -4.33
C ARG A 366 -21.74 -18.27 -3.47
N MET A 367 -22.61 -17.32 -3.82
CA MET A 367 -22.89 -16.15 -3.01
C MET A 367 -23.29 -16.55 -1.59
N LYS A 368 -22.68 -15.94 -0.58
CA LYS A 368 -23.00 -16.14 0.82
C LYS A 368 -24.04 -15.11 1.26
N SER A 369 -25.01 -15.53 2.06
CA SER A 369 -25.92 -14.63 2.76
C SER A 369 -25.52 -14.59 4.22
N SER A 370 -25.46 -13.40 4.82
CA SER A 370 -25.15 -13.26 6.23
C SER A 370 -26.25 -13.86 7.10
N LYS A 371 -25.86 -14.37 8.25
CA LYS A 371 -26.74 -14.80 9.32
C LYS A 371 -26.62 -13.82 10.49
N ALA A 372 -27.68 -13.67 11.26
CA ALA A 372 -27.66 -12.93 12.52
C ALA A 372 -27.02 -13.82 13.61
N GLU A 373 -25.72 -14.02 13.48
CA GLU A 373 -24.88 -14.81 14.35
C GLU A 373 -23.63 -14.01 14.62
N GLU A 374 -23.37 -13.69 15.89
CA GLU A 374 -22.26 -12.83 16.30
C GLU A 374 -20.91 -13.50 16.02
N CYS A 375 -20.00 -12.76 15.38
CA CYS A 375 -18.62 -13.17 15.16
C CYS A 375 -17.73 -11.93 15.01
N ASP A 376 -16.50 -11.98 15.51
CA ASP A 376 -15.51 -10.90 15.40
C ASP A 376 -16.07 -9.52 15.86
N GLY A 377 -16.93 -9.51 16.87
CA GLY A 377 -17.60 -8.30 17.36
C GLY A 377 -18.63 -7.69 16.39
N LYS A 378 -19.09 -8.44 15.37
CA LYS A 378 -20.14 -8.05 14.44
C LYS A 378 -21.40 -8.86 14.70
N GLU A 379 -22.57 -8.22 14.60
CA GLU A 379 -23.88 -8.89 14.80
C GLU A 379 -24.22 -9.92 13.70
N ASN A 380 -23.54 -9.83 12.58
CA ASN A 380 -23.76 -10.69 11.43
C ASN A 380 -22.45 -11.39 11.02
N SER A 381 -22.59 -12.61 10.52
CA SER A 381 -21.45 -13.39 10.02
C SER A 381 -21.78 -14.13 8.72
N ILE A 382 -20.72 -14.57 8.01
CA ILE A 382 -20.81 -15.52 6.91
C ILE A 382 -19.90 -16.72 7.23
N THR A 383 -20.21 -17.87 6.63
CA THR A 383 -19.35 -19.06 6.68
C THR A 383 -18.72 -19.29 5.32
N ILE A 384 -17.39 -19.31 5.29
CA ILE A 384 -16.58 -19.47 4.08
C ILE A 384 -15.65 -20.67 4.19
N GLN A 385 -15.18 -21.14 3.03
CA GLN A 385 -13.98 -21.96 2.94
C GLN A 385 -12.79 -21.03 2.72
N LEU A 386 -11.70 -21.20 3.46
CA LEU A 386 -10.49 -20.41 3.33
C LEU A 386 -9.29 -21.34 3.07
N ALA A 387 -8.65 -21.13 1.94
CA ALA A 387 -7.53 -21.95 1.48
C ALA A 387 -6.30 -21.81 2.39
N PRO A 388 -5.43 -22.85 2.45
CA PRO A 388 -4.10 -22.71 3.04
C PRO A 388 -3.30 -21.63 2.31
N LEU A 389 -2.54 -20.81 3.03
CA LEU A 389 -1.68 -19.76 2.46
C LEU A 389 -2.42 -18.95 1.38
N GLY A 390 -3.66 -18.56 1.68
CA GLY A 390 -4.57 -18.01 0.69
C GLY A 390 -5.34 -16.78 1.13
N ILE A 391 -5.81 -16.03 0.15
CA ILE A 391 -6.59 -14.81 0.33
C ILE A 391 -7.89 -14.92 -0.46
N SER A 392 -9.00 -14.62 0.22
CA SER A 392 -10.32 -14.48 -0.38
C SER A 392 -10.81 -13.04 -0.27
N VAL A 393 -11.34 -12.49 -1.35
CA VAL A 393 -11.91 -11.14 -1.40
C VAL A 393 -13.38 -11.23 -1.77
N PHE A 394 -14.24 -10.60 -0.96
CA PHE A 394 -15.67 -10.60 -1.17
C PHE A 394 -16.20 -9.18 -1.42
N SER A 395 -17.03 -9.03 -2.44
CA SER A 395 -17.87 -7.84 -2.62
C SER A 395 -19.06 -7.94 -1.66
N CYS A 396 -19.30 -6.87 -0.91
CA CYS A 396 -20.30 -6.81 0.15
C CYS A 396 -21.51 -5.99 -0.32
N THR A 397 -22.69 -6.59 -0.41
CA THR A 397 -23.93 -5.91 -0.82
C THR A 397 -24.94 -5.95 0.30
N PRO A 398 -25.37 -4.79 0.87
CA PRO A 398 -26.41 -4.76 1.90
C PRO A 398 -27.75 -5.31 1.36
N MET A 399 -28.49 -6.00 2.20
CA MET A 399 -29.89 -6.29 1.89
C MET A 399 -30.73 -5.03 2.09
N GLU A 400 -31.56 -4.69 1.11
CA GLU A 400 -32.55 -3.64 1.31
C GLU A 400 -33.45 -3.98 2.53
N PRO A 401 -33.74 -3.01 3.40
CA PRO A 401 -34.68 -3.24 4.48
C PRO A 401 -36.03 -3.69 3.90
N GLU A 402 -36.55 -4.80 4.42
CA GLU A 402 -37.90 -5.28 4.03
C GLU A 402 -38.86 -4.10 4.13
N LYS A 403 -39.49 -3.72 3.02
CA LYS A 403 -40.60 -2.75 3.05
C LYS A 403 -41.66 -3.31 4.00
N LYS A 404 -41.77 -2.71 5.18
CA LYS A 404 -42.86 -3.05 6.10
C LYS A 404 -44.15 -2.97 5.31
N GLU A 405 -44.82 -4.10 5.09
CA GLU A 405 -46.15 -4.13 4.50
C GLU A 405 -47.04 -3.19 5.31
N LYS A 406 -47.65 -2.24 4.63
CA LYS A 406 -48.67 -1.38 5.27
C LYS A 406 -49.75 -2.29 5.82
N PRO A 407 -50.16 -2.15 7.11
CA PRO A 407 -51.20 -2.98 7.68
C PRO A 407 -52.46 -2.90 6.79
N ALA A 408 -52.98 -4.06 6.44
CA ALA A 408 -54.16 -4.24 5.60
C ALA A 408 -55.32 -3.38 6.18
N LYS A 409 -55.85 -2.50 5.34
CA LYS A 409 -57.02 -1.70 5.69
C LYS A 409 -58.16 -2.65 6.06
N THR A 410 -58.53 -2.72 7.32
CA THR A 410 -59.74 -3.37 7.83
C THR A 410 -60.95 -2.83 7.09
N LYS A 411 -61.62 -3.70 6.32
CA LYS A 411 -62.90 -3.41 5.68
C LYS A 411 -63.93 -3.05 6.77
N LYS A 412 -64.34 -1.78 6.84
CA LYS A 412 -65.52 -1.37 7.61
C LYS A 412 -66.76 -1.99 6.99
N THR A 413 -67.37 -2.92 7.68
CA THR A 413 -68.68 -3.43 7.40
C THR A 413 -69.73 -2.29 7.62
N THR A 414 -70.35 -1.83 6.53
CA THR A 414 -71.45 -0.92 6.54
C THR A 414 -72.73 -1.67 6.92
N HIS A 415 -73.26 -1.46 8.15
CA HIS A 415 -74.61 -1.82 8.46
C HIS A 415 -75.54 -0.73 7.91
N SER A 416 -76.35 -1.14 6.96
CA SER A 416 -77.53 -0.41 6.45
C SER A 416 -78.66 -0.35 7.54
N THR A 417 -79.03 0.82 7.94
CA THR A 417 -80.35 1.01 8.64
C THR A 417 -81.20 2.01 7.84
N LYS A 418 -82.44 1.51 7.59
CA LYS A 418 -83.46 2.14 6.78
C LYS A 418 -84.01 3.40 7.42
N ASN A 419 -84.42 4.29 6.52
CA ASN A 419 -85.30 5.47 6.65
C ASN A 419 -86.40 5.40 7.69
N VAL A 420 -86.59 6.50 8.42
CA VAL A 420 -87.93 7.05 8.77
C VAL A 420 -87.90 8.56 8.51
N LYS A 421 -88.82 9.02 7.67
CA LYS A 421 -89.15 10.44 7.41
C LYS A 421 -89.98 10.97 8.58
N GLU A 422 -89.65 12.16 9.05
CA GLU A 422 -90.68 13.04 9.59
C GLU A 422 -90.41 14.50 9.26
N LYS A 423 -91.54 15.22 9.06
CA LYS A 423 -91.66 16.53 8.46
C LYS A 423 -91.73 17.67 9.50
N ALA A 424 -91.49 18.85 8.99
CA ALA A 424 -91.96 20.18 9.43
C ALA A 424 -91.22 20.77 10.66
N GLU A 425 -90.80 21.99 10.82
CA GLU A 425 -91.46 23.29 10.42
C GLU A 425 -90.37 24.39 10.62
N LYS A 426 -90.47 25.44 9.81
CA LYS A 426 -89.91 26.77 10.10
C LYS A 426 -90.80 27.51 11.08
N PRO A 427 -90.37 28.53 11.87
CA PRO A 427 -90.19 29.88 11.32
C PRO A 427 -89.04 30.69 11.96
N ALA A 428 -88.59 31.65 11.22
CA ALA A 428 -88.40 33.09 11.40
C ALA A 428 -87.94 33.65 12.78
N GLU A 429 -86.78 34.21 12.82
CA GLU A 429 -86.49 35.68 12.72
C GLU A 429 -84.99 35.84 12.35
#